data_7c1d57f773fe083b971b39fb2016aba9
#
_entry.id   7c1d57f773fe083b971b39fb2016aba9
#
_cell.length_a   1.000
_cell.length_b   1.000
_cell.length_c   1.000
_cell.angle_alpha   90.00
_cell.angle_beta   90.00
_cell.angle_gamma   90.00
#
_symmetry.space_group_name_H-M   'P 1'
#
loop_
_entity.id
_entity.type
_entity.pdbx_description
1 polymer ?
#
loop_
_entity_poly.entity_id
_entity_poly.type
_entity_poly.pdbx_seq_one_letter_code
_entity_poly.pdbx_strand_id
1 'polypeptide(L)' 'MISHPTQIASCPECAGEVELRDVMVGEIIYCPDCNAELEVLNLEQPEVGLAPEVAEDWGE' A
#
# COMPACT_ATOMS: atom_id res chain seq x y z
N MET A 1 8.80 24.51 8.85
CA MET A 1 8.69 23.74 8.03
C MET A 1 8.09 22.53 8.39
N ILE A 2 7.21 22.05 7.80
CA ILE A 2 6.54 20.94 8.18
C ILE A 2 7.05 19.83 7.50
N SER A 3 7.51 18.86 8.12
CA SER A 3 7.91 17.74 7.43
C SER A 3 6.94 16.70 7.66
N HIS A 4 6.49 16.07 6.67
CA HIS A 4 5.59 14.97 6.79
C HIS A 4 6.39 13.76 7.08
N PRO A 5 6.19 13.13 8.17
CA PRO A 5 6.95 11.95 8.50
C PRO A 5 6.63 10.85 7.53
N THR A 6 7.63 10.18 7.07
CA THR A 6 7.43 9.03 6.25
C THR A 6 7.04 7.88 7.13
N GLN A 7 5.95 7.22 6.78
CA GLN A 7 5.50 6.10 7.58
C GLN A 7 5.89 4.82 6.90
N ILE A 8 6.13 3.81 7.66
CA ILE A 8 6.56 2.53 7.14
C ILE A 8 5.51 1.48 7.47
N ALA A 9 5.04 0.80 6.48
CA ALA A 9 4.10 -0.29 6.69
C ALA A 9 4.77 -1.59 6.30
N SER A 10 4.17 -2.70 6.65
CA SER A 10 4.73 -3.99 6.33
C SER A 10 4.00 -4.58 5.14
N CYS A 11 4.74 -5.06 4.19
CA CYS A 11 4.13 -5.70 3.04
C CYS A 11 3.59 -7.05 3.44
N PRO A 12 2.35 -7.35 3.12
CA PRO A 12 1.78 -8.64 3.50
C PRO A 12 2.30 -9.80 2.65
N GLU A 13 2.99 -9.49 1.57
CA GLU A 13 3.51 -10.56 0.74
C GLU A 13 4.92 -10.94 1.13
N CYS A 14 5.82 -10.02 1.17
CA CYS A 14 7.19 -10.33 1.47
C CYS A 14 7.63 -9.86 2.85
N ALA A 15 6.73 -9.23 3.56
CA ALA A 15 7.03 -8.72 4.90
C ALA A 15 8.13 -7.67 4.87
N GLY A 16 8.39 -7.08 3.73
CA GLY A 16 9.36 -6.03 3.65
C GLY A 16 8.77 -4.70 4.08
N GLU A 17 9.57 -3.68 4.13
CA GLU A 17 9.10 -2.39 4.56
C GLU A 17 8.65 -1.57 3.37
N VAL A 18 7.52 -0.94 3.48
CA VAL A 18 6.96 -0.16 2.42
C VAL A 18 6.82 1.26 2.92
N GLU A 19 7.44 2.21 2.23
CA GLU A 19 7.35 3.59 2.66
C GLU A 19 6.06 4.23 2.20
N LEU A 20 5.35 4.87 3.10
CA LEU A 20 4.13 5.57 2.76
C LEU A 20 4.43 7.06 2.81
N ARG A 21 4.56 7.68 1.63
CA ARG A 21 4.90 9.05 1.58
C ARG A 21 3.93 9.76 0.66
N ASP A 22 3.26 10.76 1.12
CA ASP A 22 2.33 11.51 0.32
C ASP A 22 1.28 10.62 -0.30
N VAL A 23 0.82 9.59 0.39
CA VAL A 23 -0.22 8.72 -0.10
C VAL A 23 -1.47 8.94 0.71
N MET A 24 -2.59 8.45 0.24
CA MET A 24 -3.84 8.58 0.94
C MET A 24 -4.43 7.23 1.15
N VAL A 25 -5.37 7.14 2.08
CA VAL A 25 -6.06 5.90 2.32
C VAL A 25 -6.82 5.53 1.05
N GLY A 26 -6.67 4.30 0.62
CA GLY A 26 -7.30 3.84 -0.60
C GLY A 26 -6.41 3.95 -1.80
N GLU A 27 -5.24 4.52 -1.66
CA GLU A 27 -4.36 4.67 -2.80
C GLU A 27 -3.61 3.38 -3.06
N ILE A 28 -3.35 3.07 -4.30
CA ILE A 28 -2.66 1.85 -4.66
C ILE A 28 -1.18 2.15 -4.82
N ILE A 29 -0.36 1.41 -4.14
CA ILE A 29 1.07 1.58 -4.22
C ILE A 29 1.69 0.22 -4.53
N TYR A 30 2.99 0.21 -4.73
CA TYR A 30 3.65 -1.03 -5.06
C TYR A 30 4.80 -1.26 -4.09
N CYS A 31 4.97 -2.48 -3.68
CA CYS A 31 6.07 -2.83 -2.79
C CYS A 31 7.37 -2.76 -3.57
N PRO A 32 8.37 -2.10 -3.03
CA PRO A 32 9.64 -2.02 -3.75
C PRO A 32 10.41 -3.32 -3.79
N ASP A 33 10.06 -4.25 -2.89
CA ASP A 33 10.74 -5.52 -2.90
C ASP A 33 10.08 -6.53 -3.79
N CYS A 34 8.86 -6.85 -3.59
CA CYS A 34 8.19 -7.89 -4.35
C CYS A 34 7.29 -7.32 -5.43
N ASN A 35 7.16 -6.00 -5.48
CA ASN A 35 6.37 -5.37 -6.51
C ASN A 35 4.90 -5.74 -6.44
N ALA A 36 4.39 -6.13 -5.32
CA ALA A 36 3.00 -6.46 -5.17
C ALA A 36 2.17 -5.20 -5.12
N GLU A 37 0.98 -5.23 -5.67
CA GLU A 37 0.11 -4.09 -5.59
C GLU A 37 -0.49 -4.04 -4.21
N LEU A 38 -0.39 -2.93 -3.54
CA LEU A 38 -0.88 -2.80 -2.18
C LEU A 38 -1.82 -1.61 -2.10
N GLU A 39 -2.77 -1.72 -1.22
CA GLU A 39 -3.72 -0.64 -1.02
C GLU A 39 -3.48 -0.06 0.36
N VAL A 40 -3.43 1.25 0.47
CA VAL A 40 -3.22 1.89 1.76
C VAL A 40 -4.51 1.81 2.55
N LEU A 41 -4.46 1.13 3.69
CA LEU A 41 -5.64 0.92 4.50
C LEU A 41 -5.76 1.95 5.60
N ASN A 42 -4.66 2.37 6.16
CA ASN A 42 -4.69 3.31 7.27
C ASN A 42 -3.40 4.10 7.28
N LEU A 43 -3.48 5.37 7.54
CA LEU A 43 -2.28 6.17 7.62
C LEU A 43 -1.90 6.51 9.03
N GLU A 44 -2.85 6.56 9.94
CA GLU A 44 -2.50 6.83 11.31
C GLU A 44 -1.72 5.67 11.82
N GLN A 45 -2.14 4.48 11.57
CA GLN A 45 -1.36 3.33 11.87
C GLN A 45 -1.00 2.81 10.52
N PRO A 46 0.18 3.05 10.02
CA PRO A 46 0.52 2.71 8.65
C PRO A 46 0.22 1.25 8.36
N GLU A 47 -0.74 1.02 7.52
CA GLU A 47 -1.16 -0.32 7.23
C GLU A 47 -1.53 -0.44 5.78
N VAL A 48 -1.10 -1.49 5.14
CA VAL A 48 -1.44 -1.73 3.76
C VAL A 48 -1.85 -3.19 3.61
N GLY A 49 -2.65 -3.45 2.62
CA GLY A 49 -3.07 -4.82 2.32
C GLY A 49 -2.95 -5.07 0.85
N LEU A 50 -3.21 -6.29 0.44
CA LEU A 50 -3.15 -6.59 -0.97
C LEU A 50 -4.28 -5.88 -1.69
N ALA A 51 -3.96 -5.21 -2.76
CA ALA A 51 -4.98 -4.50 -3.50
C ALA A 51 -5.96 -5.49 -4.11
N PRO A 52 -7.21 -5.14 -4.18
CA PRO A 52 -8.18 -6.07 -4.73
C PRO A 52 -7.92 -6.26 -6.20
N GLU A 53 -7.89 -7.53 -6.63
CA GLU A 53 -7.69 -7.78 -7.97
C GLU A 53 -8.88 -7.56 -8.72
N VAL A 54 -8.89 -6.79 -9.65
CA VAL A 54 -10.01 -6.55 -10.42
C VAL A 54 -10.21 -7.71 -11.20
N ALA A 55 -11.06 -8.46 -10.92
CA ALA A 55 -11.31 -9.60 -11.66
C ALA A 55 -11.89 -9.17 -12.85
N GLU A 56 -11.33 -9.18 -13.79
CA GLU A 56 -11.88 -8.80 -14.95
C GLU A 56 -12.76 -9.72 -15.40
N ASP A 57 -13.45 -10.22 -14.92
CA ASP A 57 -14.30 -11.07 -15.25
C ASP A 57 -15.33 -10.46 -15.78
N TRP A 58 -15.52 -10.34 -16.73
CA TRP A 58 -16.49 -9.80 -17.29
C TRP A 58 -17.40 -10.69 -17.55
N GLY A 59 -17.58 -11.44 -17.29
CA GLY A 59 -18.48 -12.21 -17.42
C GLY A 59 -19.46 -12.10 -17.87
N GLU A 60 -19.60 -11.74 -17.87
CA GLU A 60 -20.26 -11.68 -18.21
C GLU A 60 -20.59 -11.76 -18.41
#